data_8fe1ce1b2e71fabaedff4202756c3999
#
_entry.id   8fe1ce1b2e71fabaedff4202756c3999
#
_cell.length_a   1.000
_cell.length_b   1.000
_cell.length_c   1.000
_cell.angle_alpha   90.00
_cell.angle_beta   90.00
_cell.angle_gamma   90.00
#
_symmetry.space_group_name_H-M   'P 1'
#
loop_
_entity.id
_entity.type
_entity.pdbx_description
1 polymer ?
#
loop_
_entity_poly.entity_id
_entity_poly.type
_entity_poly.pdbx_seq_one_letter_code
_entity_poly.pdbx_strand_id
1 'polypeptide(L)'
;MAKEAPSLEISVPEDEEKENPKVSIAVARDKAFGFYYKDNLKLLERYGCNLVYFSPIRDTHLPEGVSGLLLGGGYPELYARELSENKTMLAKIRESIQNGMPCHAECGGFLYLHEKLADPKGKLWKMAGVIRGEAAPKEKLVRFGYINLTGVVDGTFLKRGERIRGHEFHYWDSTNNGTDAKALKPDGKRSWECVHMQQNLFAGFPHLSYSSNPVFAERFMREAIRWEQSQKEGSERK
;
A
#
# COMPACT_ATOMS: atom_id res chain seq x y z
N MET A 1 -8.38 8.26 40.37
CA MET A 1 -7.56 7.31 39.57
C MET A 1 -6.74 7.96 38.44
N ALA A 2 -7.13 9.10 37.84
CA ALA A 2 -6.31 9.77 36.82
C ALA A 2 -5.12 10.61 37.37
N LYS A 3 -5.08 10.85 38.67
CA LYS A 3 -4.02 11.68 39.32
C LYS A 3 -2.78 10.90 39.76
N GLU A 4 -2.78 9.54 39.64
CA GLU A 4 -1.71 8.66 40.10
C GLU A 4 -0.94 7.99 38.97
N ALA A 5 -1.24 8.34 37.71
CA ALA A 5 -0.46 7.84 36.59
C ALA A 5 0.91 8.53 36.54
N PRO A 6 2.04 7.79 36.54
CA PRO A 6 3.35 8.39 36.40
C PRO A 6 3.44 9.15 35.06
N SER A 7 4.11 10.29 35.08
CA SER A 7 4.42 11.03 33.85
C SER A 7 5.30 10.14 32.95
N LEU A 8 4.85 9.86 31.74
CA LEU A 8 5.65 9.19 30.74
C LEU A 8 6.59 10.21 30.13
N GLU A 9 7.87 10.17 30.46
CA GLU A 9 8.88 10.91 29.71
C GLU A 9 9.07 10.21 28.36
N ILE A 10 8.43 10.76 27.33
CA ILE A 10 8.66 10.34 25.95
C ILE A 10 9.79 11.23 25.43
N SER A 11 11.01 10.67 25.33
CA SER A 11 12.04 11.28 24.52
C SER A 11 11.60 11.18 23.04
N VAL A 12 11.11 12.27 22.47
CA VAL A 12 10.93 12.41 21.02
C VAL A 12 12.34 12.57 20.46
N PRO A 13 12.82 11.67 19.57
CA PRO A 13 14.08 11.93 18.89
C PRO A 13 13.95 13.27 18.17
N GLU A 14 14.94 14.16 18.36
CA GLU A 14 15.02 15.41 17.62
C GLU A 14 14.94 15.10 16.13
N ASP A 15 14.18 15.89 15.37
CA ASP A 15 14.10 15.79 13.92
C ASP A 15 15.52 16.01 13.36
N GLU A 16 16.19 14.93 12.96
CA GLU A 16 17.44 15.04 12.21
C GLU A 16 17.21 15.92 10.99
N GLU A 17 18.17 16.81 10.70
CA GLU A 17 18.10 17.70 9.53
C GLU A 17 17.67 16.91 8.30
N LYS A 18 16.61 17.38 7.63
CA LYS A 18 16.10 16.74 6.42
C LYS A 18 17.20 16.83 5.35
N GLU A 19 17.93 15.76 5.12
CA GLU A 19 18.70 15.61 3.88
C GLU A 19 17.75 15.85 2.68
N ASN A 20 18.26 16.43 1.60
CA ASN A 20 17.50 16.60 0.37
C ASN A 20 16.82 15.27 0.01
N PRO A 21 15.51 15.28 -0.33
CA PRO A 21 14.80 14.05 -0.60
C PRO A 21 15.48 13.27 -1.74
N LYS A 22 15.71 11.99 -1.51
CA LYS A 22 16.38 11.07 -2.44
C LYS A 22 15.46 10.62 -3.57
N VAL A 23 14.16 10.58 -3.31
CA VAL A 23 13.14 10.07 -4.24
C VAL A 23 11.75 10.58 -3.87
N SER A 24 10.88 10.76 -4.87
CA SER A 24 9.47 11.15 -4.65
C SER A 24 8.54 9.94 -4.78
N ILE A 25 7.63 9.79 -3.81
CA ILE A 25 6.62 8.73 -3.76
C ILE A 25 5.23 9.36 -3.89
N ALA A 26 4.45 8.92 -4.87
CA ALA A 26 3.05 9.32 -5.01
C ALA A 26 2.18 8.58 -3.97
N VAL A 27 1.45 9.33 -3.16
CA VAL A 27 0.57 8.81 -2.11
C VAL A 27 -0.88 9.12 -2.46
N ALA A 28 -1.70 8.10 -2.65
CA ALA A 28 -3.12 8.29 -2.95
C ALA A 28 -3.83 8.89 -1.73
N ARG A 29 -4.46 10.05 -1.87
CA ARG A 29 -5.15 10.72 -0.76
C ARG A 29 -6.33 11.53 -1.23
N ASP A 30 -7.53 11.00 -0.98
CA ASP A 30 -8.80 11.68 -1.21
C ASP A 30 -9.90 11.02 -0.35
N LYS A 31 -11.17 11.16 -0.77
CA LYS A 31 -12.30 10.54 -0.06
C LYS A 31 -12.30 9.02 -0.10
N ALA A 32 -11.69 8.41 -1.12
CA ALA A 32 -11.57 6.95 -1.25
C ALA A 32 -10.35 6.39 -0.52
N PHE A 33 -9.29 7.18 -0.35
CA PHE A 33 -8.01 6.78 0.22
C PHE A 33 -7.58 7.74 1.32
N GLY A 34 -7.60 7.30 2.57
CA GLY A 34 -7.29 8.18 3.70
C GLY A 34 -6.69 7.46 4.90
N PHE A 35 -6.62 6.14 4.87
CA PHE A 35 -6.11 5.38 6.00
C PHE A 35 -4.61 5.09 5.82
N TYR A 36 -3.79 5.79 6.59
CA TYR A 36 -2.34 5.63 6.68
C TYR A 36 -1.89 5.71 8.12
N TYR A 37 -0.98 4.83 8.53
CA TYR A 37 -0.28 5.01 9.79
C TYR A 37 0.70 6.18 9.65
N LYS A 38 0.52 7.21 10.46
CA LYS A 38 1.37 8.41 10.44
C LYS A 38 2.85 8.06 10.64
N ASP A 39 3.13 7.07 11.48
CA ASP A 39 4.50 6.64 11.74
C ASP A 39 5.15 5.97 10.54
N ASN A 40 4.38 5.27 9.69
CA ASN A 40 4.87 4.72 8.43
C ASN A 40 5.27 5.84 7.46
N LEU A 41 4.43 6.87 7.32
CA LEU A 41 4.74 8.03 6.47
C LEU A 41 5.99 8.75 6.96
N LYS A 42 6.09 9.01 8.26
CA LYS A 42 7.28 9.63 8.87
C LYS A 42 8.54 8.77 8.67
N LEU A 43 8.43 7.45 8.73
CA LEU A 43 9.57 6.58 8.49
C LEU A 43 10.07 6.67 7.04
N LEU A 44 9.16 6.74 6.06
CA LEU A 44 9.53 6.97 4.65
C LEU A 44 10.21 8.34 4.49
N GLU A 45 9.68 9.39 5.10
CA GLU A 45 10.30 10.73 5.09
C GLU A 45 11.70 10.73 5.71
N ARG A 46 11.91 10.04 6.84
CA ARG A 46 13.25 9.86 7.45
C ARG A 46 14.22 9.12 6.54
N TYR A 47 13.75 8.19 5.73
CA TYR A 47 14.59 7.51 4.73
C TYR A 47 14.88 8.36 3.49
N GLY A 48 14.34 9.59 3.43
CA GLY A 48 14.55 10.53 2.33
C GLY A 48 13.50 10.44 1.22
N CYS A 49 12.30 9.92 1.51
CA CYS A 49 11.20 10.01 0.57
C CYS A 49 10.49 11.36 0.68
N ASN A 50 10.28 12.03 -0.46
CA ASN A 50 9.33 13.13 -0.59
C ASN A 50 7.96 12.55 -0.91
N LEU A 51 6.98 12.75 -0.02
CA LEU A 51 5.62 12.22 -0.20
C LEU A 51 4.76 13.25 -0.95
N VAL A 52 4.39 12.91 -2.18
CA VAL A 52 3.58 13.76 -3.05
C VAL A 52 2.17 13.18 -3.14
N TYR A 53 1.20 13.91 -2.60
CA TYR A 53 -0.19 13.44 -2.56
C TYR A 53 -0.92 13.68 -3.87
N PHE A 54 -1.76 12.73 -4.28
CA PHE A 54 -2.63 12.82 -5.43
C PHE A 54 -4.00 12.22 -5.15
N SER A 55 -5.00 12.60 -5.94
CA SER A 55 -6.38 12.12 -5.82
C SER A 55 -6.74 11.16 -6.95
N PRO A 56 -6.82 9.84 -6.72
CA PRO A 56 -7.33 8.91 -7.72
C PRO A 56 -8.72 9.25 -8.28
N ILE A 57 -9.56 9.94 -7.51
CA ILE A 57 -10.88 10.37 -7.96
C ILE A 57 -10.80 11.55 -8.94
N ARG A 58 -9.90 12.55 -8.70
CA ARG A 58 -9.95 13.85 -9.38
C ARG A 58 -8.81 14.09 -10.35
N ASP A 59 -7.61 13.62 -10.00
CA ASP A 59 -6.42 13.89 -10.81
C ASP A 59 -6.40 12.91 -12.01
N THR A 60 -6.02 13.41 -13.16
CA THR A 60 -5.95 12.62 -14.40
C THR A 60 -4.57 12.00 -14.63
N HIS A 61 -3.55 12.47 -13.91
CA HIS A 61 -2.17 12.03 -14.03
C HIS A 61 -1.55 11.85 -12.65
N LEU A 62 -0.54 11.00 -12.56
CA LEU A 62 0.33 10.95 -11.39
C LEU A 62 1.14 12.24 -11.30
N PRO A 63 1.53 12.68 -10.10
CA PRO A 63 2.43 13.82 -9.95
C PRO A 63 3.74 13.60 -10.72
N GLU A 64 4.31 14.67 -11.25
CA GLU A 64 5.57 14.60 -11.98
C GLU A 64 6.74 14.21 -11.07
N GLY A 65 7.71 13.48 -11.62
CA GLY A 65 8.94 13.10 -10.92
C GLY A 65 8.75 12.08 -9.79
N VAL A 66 7.59 11.42 -9.71
CA VAL A 66 7.39 10.34 -8.73
C VAL A 66 7.93 9.01 -9.25
N SER A 67 8.51 8.24 -8.35
CA SER A 67 9.22 7.00 -8.65
C SER A 67 8.71 5.79 -7.86
N GLY A 68 7.62 5.95 -7.14
CA GLY A 68 6.93 4.89 -6.41
C GLY A 68 5.49 5.26 -6.10
N LEU A 69 4.66 4.26 -5.86
CA LEU A 69 3.23 4.38 -5.54
C LEU A 69 2.94 3.81 -4.16
N LEU A 70 2.29 4.60 -3.32
CA LEU A 70 1.71 4.17 -2.05
C LEU A 70 0.19 4.35 -2.10
N LEU A 71 -0.52 3.23 -2.22
CA LEU A 71 -1.98 3.17 -2.27
C LEU A 71 -2.49 2.59 -0.95
N GLY A 72 -2.83 3.46 -0.02
CA GLY A 72 -3.24 3.06 1.32
C GLY A 72 -4.68 2.58 1.42
N GLY A 73 -5.11 2.38 2.66
CA GLY A 73 -6.48 1.99 2.95
C GLY A 73 -7.48 3.11 2.78
N GLY A 74 -8.73 2.74 2.89
CA GLY A 74 -9.88 3.62 2.75
C GLY A 74 -11.11 2.84 2.34
N TYR A 75 -12.03 3.52 1.67
CA TYR A 75 -13.31 2.98 1.25
C TYR A 75 -13.54 3.24 -0.24
N PRO A 76 -12.70 2.67 -1.16
CA PRO A 76 -12.84 2.88 -2.59
C PRO A 76 -14.17 2.35 -3.15
N GLU A 77 -14.77 1.38 -2.48
CA GLU A 77 -16.08 0.83 -2.85
C GLU A 77 -17.22 1.85 -2.75
N LEU A 78 -17.10 2.86 -1.86
CA LEU A 78 -18.07 3.95 -1.76
C LEU A 78 -17.96 4.94 -2.92
N TYR A 79 -16.83 4.96 -3.60
CA TYR A 79 -16.48 5.84 -4.71
C TYR A 79 -16.14 5.05 -5.98
N ALA A 80 -16.60 3.79 -6.05
CA ALA A 80 -16.23 2.87 -7.13
C ALA A 80 -16.63 3.38 -8.52
N ARG A 81 -17.76 4.11 -8.60
CA ARG A 81 -18.20 4.75 -9.83
C ARG A 81 -17.23 5.84 -10.27
N GLU A 82 -16.94 6.80 -9.40
CA GLU A 82 -16.07 7.94 -9.68
C GLU A 82 -14.67 7.48 -10.06
N LEU A 83 -14.13 6.50 -9.32
CA LEU A 83 -12.83 5.88 -9.63
C LEU A 83 -12.86 5.20 -11.01
N SER A 84 -13.94 4.47 -11.33
CA SER A 84 -14.10 3.79 -12.62
C SER A 84 -14.25 4.77 -13.81
N GLU A 85 -14.86 5.92 -13.58
CA GLU A 85 -15.04 6.99 -14.60
C GLU A 85 -13.70 7.68 -14.91
N ASN A 86 -12.75 7.71 -13.97
CA ASN A 86 -11.40 8.25 -14.17
C ASN A 86 -10.47 7.26 -14.90
N LYS A 87 -10.81 6.96 -16.15
CA LYS A 87 -10.11 5.97 -16.99
C LYS A 87 -8.64 6.31 -17.20
N THR A 88 -8.30 7.58 -17.29
CA THR A 88 -6.92 8.05 -17.48
C THR A 88 -6.05 7.69 -16.29
N MET A 89 -6.51 7.95 -15.05
CA MET A 89 -5.78 7.58 -13.84
C MET A 89 -5.65 6.05 -13.70
N LEU A 90 -6.73 5.29 -13.97
CA LEU A 90 -6.69 3.82 -13.95
C LEU A 90 -5.62 3.27 -14.91
N ALA A 91 -5.59 3.79 -16.14
CA ALA A 91 -4.59 3.39 -17.12
C ALA A 91 -3.17 3.75 -16.67
N LYS A 92 -2.99 4.97 -16.12
CA LYS A 92 -1.69 5.46 -15.68
C LYS A 92 -1.12 4.64 -14.50
N ILE A 93 -1.96 4.29 -13.52
CA ILE A 93 -1.57 3.40 -12.41
C ILE A 93 -1.15 2.03 -12.95
N ARG A 94 -1.94 1.44 -13.84
CA ARG A 94 -1.63 0.14 -14.45
C ARG A 94 -0.30 0.19 -15.20
N GLU A 95 -0.16 1.13 -16.13
CA GLU A 95 1.04 1.30 -16.93
C GLU A 95 2.29 1.51 -16.07
N SER A 96 2.21 2.36 -15.06
CA SER A 96 3.34 2.64 -14.17
C SER A 96 3.82 1.37 -13.46
N ILE A 97 2.90 0.59 -12.89
CA ILE A 97 3.22 -0.66 -12.20
C ILE A 97 3.76 -1.71 -13.19
N GLN A 98 3.13 -1.85 -14.37
CA GLN A 98 3.59 -2.80 -15.40
C GLN A 98 4.96 -2.44 -15.97
N ASN A 99 5.31 -1.16 -16.00
CA ASN A 99 6.63 -0.66 -16.41
C ASN A 99 7.68 -0.75 -15.30
N GLY A 100 7.35 -1.33 -14.14
CA GLY A 100 8.29 -1.60 -13.06
C GLY A 100 8.33 -0.58 -11.93
N MET A 101 7.48 0.47 -11.94
CA MET A 101 7.39 1.40 -10.82
C MET A 101 6.98 0.64 -9.54
N PRO A 102 7.76 0.72 -8.44
CA PRO A 102 7.41 0.04 -7.21
C PRO A 102 6.10 0.56 -6.62
N CYS A 103 5.26 -0.38 -6.20
CA CYS A 103 3.95 -0.10 -5.64
C CYS A 103 3.72 -0.89 -4.36
N HIS A 104 3.32 -0.18 -3.30
CA HIS A 104 2.77 -0.76 -2.09
C HIS A 104 1.28 -0.40 -1.98
N ALA A 105 0.40 -1.41 -1.96
CA ALA A 105 -1.04 -1.25 -1.91
C ALA A 105 -1.66 -2.03 -0.75
N GLU A 106 -2.36 -1.34 0.15
CA GLU A 106 -3.00 -1.90 1.34
C GLU A 106 -4.52 -1.75 1.26
N CYS A 107 -5.26 -2.80 1.60
CA CYS A 107 -6.72 -2.80 1.79
C CYS A 107 -7.47 -2.07 0.66
N GLY A 108 -7.87 -0.81 0.84
CA GLY A 108 -8.52 -0.02 -0.22
C GLY A 108 -7.66 0.11 -1.48
N GLY A 109 -6.36 0.33 -1.33
CA GLY A 109 -5.42 0.36 -2.44
C GLY A 109 -5.33 -0.98 -3.17
N PHE A 110 -5.35 -2.10 -2.43
CA PHE A 110 -5.42 -3.44 -3.00
C PHE A 110 -6.72 -3.65 -3.79
N LEU A 111 -7.88 -3.23 -3.24
CA LEU A 111 -9.16 -3.29 -3.94
C LEU A 111 -9.14 -2.50 -5.26
N TYR A 112 -8.52 -1.32 -5.27
CA TYR A 112 -8.39 -0.47 -6.45
C TYR A 112 -7.53 -1.08 -7.57
N LEU A 113 -6.58 -1.96 -7.22
CA LEU A 113 -5.73 -2.64 -8.19
C LEU A 113 -6.41 -3.83 -8.90
N HIS A 114 -7.57 -4.29 -8.47
CA HIS A 114 -8.32 -5.37 -9.13
C HIS A 114 -8.83 -4.98 -10.52
N GLU A 115 -9.32 -5.95 -11.27
CA GLU A 115 -10.05 -5.70 -12.53
C GLU A 115 -11.39 -5.02 -12.25
N LYS A 116 -12.06 -5.43 -11.15
CA LYS A 116 -13.37 -4.89 -10.78
C LYS A 116 -13.54 -4.82 -9.26
N LEU A 117 -14.31 -3.83 -8.85
CA LEU A 117 -14.72 -3.63 -7.45
C LEU A 117 -16.23 -3.45 -7.40
N ALA A 118 -16.92 -4.23 -6.57
CA ALA A 118 -18.32 -4.05 -6.30
C ALA A 118 -18.54 -2.85 -5.35
N ASP A 119 -19.53 -2.02 -5.67
CA ASP A 119 -20.04 -1.02 -4.74
C ASP A 119 -20.90 -1.67 -3.63
N PRO A 120 -21.37 -0.92 -2.63
CA PRO A 120 -22.22 -1.47 -1.55
C PRO A 120 -23.55 -2.07 -2.03
N LYS A 121 -23.97 -1.78 -3.26
CA LYS A 121 -25.17 -2.36 -3.89
C LYS A 121 -24.85 -3.61 -4.72
N GLY A 122 -23.58 -4.04 -4.74
CA GLY A 122 -23.12 -5.19 -5.51
C GLY A 122 -22.87 -4.92 -6.99
N LYS A 123 -22.98 -3.67 -7.46
CA LYS A 123 -22.68 -3.33 -8.85
C LYS A 123 -21.16 -3.29 -9.05
N LEU A 124 -20.68 -4.05 -10.03
CA LEU A 124 -19.27 -4.13 -10.39
C LEU A 124 -18.83 -2.94 -11.25
N TRP A 125 -17.72 -2.33 -10.87
CA TRP A 125 -17.07 -1.21 -11.53
C TRP A 125 -15.65 -1.57 -11.93
N LYS A 126 -15.22 -1.15 -13.12
CA LYS A 126 -13.84 -1.39 -13.59
C LYS A 126 -12.85 -0.60 -12.73
N MET A 127 -11.73 -1.25 -12.39
CA MET A 127 -10.63 -0.65 -11.63
C MET A 127 -9.32 -0.72 -12.42
N ALA A 128 -8.17 -0.55 -11.76
CA ALA A 128 -6.89 -0.47 -12.44
C ALA A 128 -6.51 -1.76 -13.21
N GLY A 129 -6.96 -2.93 -12.76
CA GLY A 129 -6.74 -4.20 -13.47
C GLY A 129 -5.28 -4.65 -13.50
N VAL A 130 -4.54 -4.35 -12.45
CA VAL A 130 -3.18 -4.88 -12.18
C VAL A 130 -3.28 -6.30 -11.65
N ILE A 131 -4.26 -6.54 -10.79
CA ILE A 131 -4.53 -7.84 -10.16
C ILE A 131 -5.79 -8.42 -10.81
N ARG A 132 -5.68 -9.65 -11.33
CA ARG A 132 -6.83 -10.36 -11.92
C ARG A 132 -7.85 -10.69 -10.84
N GLY A 133 -9.12 -10.60 -11.21
CA GLY A 133 -10.23 -10.92 -10.34
C GLY A 133 -11.01 -9.69 -9.90
N GLU A 134 -11.93 -9.93 -8.99
CA GLU A 134 -12.84 -8.90 -8.49
C GLU A 134 -12.96 -8.95 -6.98
N ALA A 135 -13.33 -7.82 -6.38
CA ALA A 135 -13.62 -7.72 -4.97
C ALA A 135 -15.07 -7.32 -4.74
N ALA A 136 -15.72 -7.97 -3.78
CA ALA A 136 -17.13 -7.78 -3.50
C ALA A 136 -17.42 -7.86 -1.99
N PRO A 137 -18.53 -7.23 -1.53
CA PRO A 137 -18.92 -7.27 -0.13
C PRO A 137 -19.29 -8.69 0.32
N LYS A 138 -19.02 -8.99 1.58
CA LYS A 138 -19.50 -10.18 2.27
C LYS A 138 -20.53 -9.78 3.33
N GLU A 139 -21.45 -10.69 3.63
CA GLU A 139 -22.47 -10.48 4.68
C GLU A 139 -21.88 -10.28 6.07
N LYS A 140 -20.70 -10.85 6.31
CA LYS A 140 -19.99 -10.80 7.59
C LYS A 140 -18.60 -10.22 7.40
N LEU A 141 -18.07 -9.67 8.49
CA LEU A 141 -16.69 -9.25 8.59
C LEU A 141 -15.74 -10.40 8.21
N VAL A 142 -14.95 -10.19 7.17
CA VAL A 142 -14.06 -11.23 6.62
C VAL A 142 -12.87 -11.45 7.54
N ARG A 143 -12.18 -10.35 7.89
CA ARG A 143 -11.01 -10.37 8.77
C ARG A 143 -11.04 -9.19 9.74
N PHE A 144 -10.49 -9.42 10.93
CA PHE A 144 -10.36 -8.39 11.94
C PHE A 144 -9.17 -8.64 12.87
N GLY A 145 -8.42 -7.57 13.16
CA GLY A 145 -7.43 -7.49 14.24
C GLY A 145 -6.01 -7.77 13.78
N TYR A 146 -5.10 -7.79 14.75
CA TYR A 146 -3.66 -7.90 14.51
C TYR A 146 -3.26 -9.24 13.92
N ILE A 147 -2.17 -9.20 13.13
CA ILE A 147 -1.55 -10.35 12.48
C ILE A 147 -0.03 -10.23 12.49
N ASN A 148 0.62 -11.38 12.42
CA ASN A 148 2.01 -11.50 12.01
C ASN A 148 2.02 -12.01 10.57
N LEU A 149 2.54 -11.22 9.65
CA LEU A 149 2.66 -11.57 8.24
C LEU A 149 4.08 -12.09 7.99
N THR A 150 4.20 -13.25 7.35
CA THR A 150 5.49 -13.87 7.01
C THR A 150 5.55 -14.11 5.51
N GLY A 151 6.62 -13.65 4.85
CA GLY A 151 6.86 -13.94 3.44
C GLY A 151 7.06 -15.43 3.19
N VAL A 152 6.38 -16.00 2.20
CA VAL A 152 6.56 -17.40 1.78
C VAL A 152 7.32 -17.53 0.46
N VAL A 153 7.54 -16.42 -0.22
CA VAL A 153 8.42 -16.27 -1.38
C VAL A 153 9.46 -15.19 -1.14
N ASP A 154 10.47 -15.07 -2.01
CA ASP A 154 11.46 -14.00 -1.97
C ASP A 154 10.95 -12.76 -2.71
N GLY A 155 10.04 -12.04 -2.07
CA GLY A 155 9.53 -10.76 -2.58
C GLY A 155 10.57 -9.64 -2.50
N THR A 156 10.34 -8.56 -3.23
CA THR A 156 11.27 -7.42 -3.25
C THR A 156 11.29 -6.69 -1.91
N PHE A 157 10.13 -6.45 -1.31
CA PHE A 157 10.03 -5.69 -0.07
C PHE A 157 10.07 -6.57 1.19
N LEU A 158 9.56 -7.82 1.10
CA LEU A 158 9.57 -8.80 2.20
C LEU A 158 10.15 -10.11 1.66
N LYS A 159 11.20 -10.63 2.28
CA LYS A 159 11.85 -11.88 1.89
C LYS A 159 11.19 -13.09 2.54
N ARG A 160 11.44 -14.28 1.97
CA ARG A 160 11.02 -15.55 2.56
C ARG A 160 11.48 -15.65 4.03
N GLY A 161 10.54 -15.97 4.92
CA GLY A 161 10.79 -16.11 6.35
C GLY A 161 10.84 -14.81 7.14
N GLU A 162 10.98 -13.66 6.49
CA GLU A 162 10.89 -12.37 7.18
C GLU A 162 9.46 -12.10 7.63
N ARG A 163 9.35 -11.37 8.74
CA ARG A 163 8.07 -11.05 9.36
C ARG A 163 7.85 -9.56 9.46
N ILE A 164 6.59 -9.15 9.29
CA ILE A 164 6.12 -7.81 9.57
C ILE A 164 4.76 -7.89 10.27
N ARG A 165 4.49 -7.00 11.22
CA ARG A 165 3.20 -6.93 11.89
C ARG A 165 2.24 -6.09 11.08
N GLY A 166 0.97 -6.46 11.16
CA GLY A 166 -0.10 -5.71 10.51
C GLY A 166 -1.43 -5.86 11.23
N HIS A 167 -2.42 -5.24 10.65
CA HIS A 167 -3.80 -5.30 11.09
C HIS A 167 -4.70 -5.46 9.87
N GLU A 168 -5.76 -6.25 9.98
CA GLU A 168 -6.81 -6.34 8.96
C GLU A 168 -8.14 -5.92 9.56
N PHE A 169 -8.95 -5.22 8.75
CA PHE A 169 -10.33 -4.90 9.03
C PHE A 169 -11.07 -4.67 7.71
N HIS A 170 -11.79 -5.67 7.21
CA HIS A 170 -12.51 -5.53 5.95
C HIS A 170 -13.75 -6.42 5.84
N TYR A 171 -14.79 -5.89 5.19
CA TYR A 171 -16.02 -6.58 4.83
C TYR A 171 -16.03 -7.02 3.37
N TRP A 172 -15.19 -6.40 2.51
CA TRP A 172 -14.96 -6.85 1.15
C TRP A 172 -13.97 -8.00 1.14
N ASP A 173 -14.16 -8.92 0.20
CA ASP A 173 -13.20 -9.98 -0.04
C ASP A 173 -12.87 -10.06 -1.53
N SER A 174 -11.70 -10.57 -1.84
CA SER A 174 -11.23 -10.73 -3.21
C SER A 174 -11.38 -12.17 -3.67
N THR A 175 -11.63 -12.35 -4.96
CA THR A 175 -11.49 -13.67 -5.62
C THR A 175 -10.03 -14.08 -5.81
N ASN A 176 -9.08 -13.16 -5.51
CA ASN A 176 -7.64 -13.39 -5.65
C ASN A 176 -6.87 -12.62 -4.56
N ASN A 177 -6.75 -13.20 -3.38
CA ASN A 177 -6.07 -12.61 -2.22
C ASN A 177 -4.54 -12.72 -2.27
N GLY A 178 -3.99 -13.44 -3.26
CA GLY A 178 -2.56 -13.76 -3.31
C GLY A 178 -2.18 -14.90 -2.34
N THR A 179 -0.95 -15.40 -2.52
CA THR A 179 -0.41 -16.54 -1.75
C THR A 179 1.04 -16.33 -1.33
N ASP A 180 1.59 -15.15 -1.57
CA ASP A 180 3.04 -14.90 -1.43
C ASP A 180 3.45 -14.59 0.02
N ALA A 181 2.48 -14.42 0.91
CA ALA A 181 2.70 -14.30 2.35
C ALA A 181 1.65 -15.08 3.14
N LYS A 182 2.00 -15.44 4.36
CA LYS A 182 1.12 -16.10 5.32
C LYS A 182 0.86 -15.19 6.52
N ALA A 183 -0.40 -14.84 6.73
CA ALA A 183 -0.85 -14.16 7.92
C ALA A 183 -1.15 -15.17 9.04
N LEU A 184 -0.74 -14.86 10.26
CA LEU A 184 -0.98 -15.66 11.46
C LEU A 184 -1.51 -14.75 12.56
N LYS A 185 -2.61 -15.15 13.20
CA LYS A 185 -3.11 -14.46 14.40
C LYS A 185 -2.10 -14.55 15.55
N PRO A 186 -2.04 -13.51 16.43
CA PRO A 186 -1.10 -13.53 17.57
C PRO A 186 -1.28 -14.73 18.49
N ASP A 187 -2.50 -15.27 18.61
CA ASP A 187 -2.82 -16.46 19.40
C ASP A 187 -2.41 -17.78 18.71
N GLY A 188 -1.88 -17.72 17.50
CA GLY A 188 -1.43 -18.87 16.71
C GLY A 188 -2.54 -19.78 16.15
N LYS A 189 -3.82 -19.50 16.43
CA LYS A 189 -4.92 -20.42 16.12
C LYS A 189 -5.43 -20.34 14.68
N ARG A 190 -5.29 -19.19 14.04
CA ARG A 190 -5.79 -18.97 12.67
C ARG A 190 -4.69 -18.41 11.78
N SER A 191 -4.55 -18.98 10.60
CA SER A 191 -3.66 -18.48 9.57
C SER A 191 -4.31 -18.58 8.20
N TRP A 192 -3.84 -17.78 7.26
CA TRP A 192 -4.28 -17.80 5.85
C TRP A 192 -3.18 -17.28 4.95
N GLU A 193 -3.21 -17.70 3.70
CA GLU A 193 -2.38 -17.15 2.65
C GLU A 193 -2.99 -15.84 2.16
N CYS A 194 -2.15 -14.90 1.81
CA CYS A 194 -2.54 -13.59 1.31
C CYS A 194 -1.34 -12.88 0.67
N VAL A 195 -1.60 -11.71 0.10
CA VAL A 195 -0.64 -10.79 -0.50
C VAL A 195 -0.05 -11.29 -1.82
N HIS A 196 0.04 -10.39 -2.76
CA HIS A 196 0.81 -10.50 -3.99
C HIS A 196 2.15 -9.78 -3.80
N MET A 197 3.27 -10.48 -4.00
CA MET A 197 4.62 -9.94 -3.93
C MET A 197 5.35 -10.21 -5.26
N GLN A 198 4.88 -9.58 -6.32
CA GLN A 198 5.57 -9.63 -7.61
C GLN A 198 6.69 -8.58 -7.63
N GLN A 199 7.64 -8.72 -8.56
CA GLN A 199 8.87 -7.93 -8.68
C GLN A 199 8.86 -6.52 -8.02
N ASN A 200 7.92 -5.66 -8.40
CA ASN A 200 7.80 -4.28 -7.94
C ASN A 200 6.50 -4.00 -7.18
N LEU A 201 5.69 -5.03 -6.89
CA LEU A 201 4.39 -4.91 -6.26
C LEU A 201 4.35 -5.63 -4.91
N PHE A 202 3.81 -4.97 -3.90
CA PHE A 202 3.29 -5.58 -2.70
C PHE A 202 1.84 -5.13 -2.53
N ALA A 203 0.88 -6.06 -2.57
CA ALA A 203 -0.53 -5.71 -2.50
C ALA A 203 -1.35 -6.76 -1.74
N GLY A 204 -2.17 -6.30 -0.78
CA GLY A 204 -3.02 -7.17 0.03
C GLY A 204 -3.91 -6.40 1.00
N PHE A 205 -4.75 -7.12 1.75
CA PHE A 205 -5.59 -6.51 2.79
C PHE A 205 -4.84 -6.01 4.03
N PRO A 206 -3.71 -6.63 4.46
CA PRO A 206 -2.99 -6.19 5.64
C PRO A 206 -2.55 -4.73 5.59
N HIS A 207 -2.85 -3.97 6.65
CA HIS A 207 -2.23 -2.70 6.96
C HIS A 207 -0.96 -2.95 7.75
N LEU A 208 0.20 -2.63 7.20
CA LEU A 208 1.49 -2.97 7.78
C LEU A 208 1.99 -1.90 8.75
N SER A 209 2.65 -2.33 9.81
CA SER A 209 3.40 -1.46 10.73
C SER A 209 4.88 -1.52 10.36
N TYR A 210 5.41 -0.52 9.67
CA TYR A 210 6.81 -0.49 9.23
C TYR A 210 7.80 -0.51 10.39
N SER A 211 7.43 0.05 11.55
CA SER A 211 8.27 0.00 12.75
C SER A 211 8.55 -1.42 13.23
N SER A 212 7.72 -2.39 12.87
CA SER A 212 7.93 -3.81 13.22
C SER A 212 8.92 -4.53 12.29
N ASN A 213 9.16 -3.99 11.11
CA ASN A 213 10.21 -4.39 10.15
C ASN A 213 10.59 -3.18 9.29
N PRO A 214 11.47 -2.28 9.77
CA PRO A 214 11.85 -1.07 9.05
C PRO A 214 12.51 -1.33 7.69
N VAL A 215 13.14 -2.50 7.53
CA VAL A 215 13.79 -2.90 6.27
C VAL A 215 12.80 -3.00 5.11
N PHE A 216 11.53 -3.28 5.39
CA PHE A 216 10.47 -3.25 4.37
C PHE A 216 10.35 -1.87 3.71
N ALA A 217 10.24 -0.82 4.52
CA ALA A 217 10.14 0.57 4.03
C ALA A 217 11.45 1.03 3.34
N GLU A 218 12.60 0.64 3.87
CA GLU A 218 13.90 0.92 3.26
C GLU A 218 14.02 0.29 1.87
N ARG A 219 13.61 -0.96 1.70
CA ARG A 219 13.59 -1.63 0.39
C ARG A 219 12.65 -0.96 -0.59
N PHE A 220 11.45 -0.58 -0.14
CA PHE A 220 10.50 0.16 -0.99
C PHE A 220 11.13 1.45 -1.52
N MET A 221 11.76 2.25 -0.65
CA MET A 221 12.48 3.46 -1.04
C MET A 221 13.63 3.16 -2.01
N ARG A 222 14.46 2.15 -1.73
CA ARG A 222 15.59 1.77 -2.59
C ARG A 222 15.13 1.36 -4.00
N GLU A 223 14.04 0.61 -4.10
CA GLU A 223 13.49 0.24 -5.40
C GLU A 223 12.95 1.45 -6.17
N ALA A 224 12.36 2.43 -5.47
CA ALA A 224 11.95 3.69 -6.10
C ALA A 224 13.15 4.47 -6.67
N ILE A 225 14.27 4.54 -5.94
CA ILE A 225 15.52 5.14 -6.42
C ILE A 225 16.05 4.39 -7.66
N ARG A 226 16.08 3.06 -7.63
CA ARG A 226 16.54 2.24 -8.76
C ARG A 226 15.70 2.46 -10.01
N TRP A 227 14.38 2.50 -9.83
CA TRP A 227 13.45 2.77 -10.94
C TRP A 227 13.69 4.17 -11.52
N GLU A 228 13.83 5.19 -10.69
CA GLU A 228 14.15 6.55 -11.14
C GLU A 228 15.42 6.61 -11.97
N GLN A 229 16.48 5.97 -11.50
CA GLN A 229 17.77 5.89 -12.23
C GLN A 229 17.61 5.22 -13.59
N SER A 230 16.89 4.11 -13.65
CA SER A 230 16.61 3.40 -14.90
C SER A 230 15.84 4.25 -15.93
N GLN A 231 14.92 5.12 -15.47
CA GLN A 231 14.18 6.03 -16.35
C GLN A 231 15.08 7.14 -16.92
N LYS A 232 16.00 7.69 -16.12
CA LYS A 232 16.99 8.70 -16.56
C LYS A 232 17.92 8.13 -17.63
N GLU A 233 18.50 6.96 -17.39
CA GLU A 233 19.37 6.27 -18.36
C GLU A 233 18.65 5.91 -19.66
N GLY A 234 17.39 5.53 -19.58
CA GLY A 234 16.54 5.25 -20.76
C GLY A 234 16.22 6.49 -21.59
N SER A 235 16.17 7.66 -20.97
CA SER A 235 15.91 8.94 -21.64
C SER A 235 17.15 9.50 -22.34
N GLU A 236 18.35 9.26 -21.81
CA GLU A 236 19.64 9.70 -22.37
C GLU A 236 20.07 8.88 -23.60
N ARG A 237 19.51 7.69 -23.79
CA ARG A 237 19.81 6.79 -24.93
C ARG A 237 18.91 6.98 -26.14
N LYS A 238 17.92 7.87 -26.06
CA LYS A 238 17.00 8.21 -27.16
C LYS A 238 17.30 9.57 -27.75
#